data_3233cd1c5a520e9154a80ca7f6543737
#
_entry.id   3233cd1c5a520e9154a80ca7f6543737
#
_cell.length_a   1.000
_cell.length_b   1.000
_cell.length_c   1.000
_cell.angle_alpha   90.00
_cell.angle_beta   90.00
_cell.angle_gamma   90.00
#
_symmetry.space_group_name_H-M   'P 1'
#
loop_
_entity.id
_entity.type
_entity.pdbx_description
1 polymer ?
#
loop_
_entity_poly.entity_id
_entity_poly.type
_entity_poly.pdbx_seq_one_letter_code
_entity_poly.pdbx_strand_id
1 'polypeptide(L)'
;MSGFKIDHIVLGSKTLEEGSEYIQDLLNVKLSSVGKHKIMGTHNRVLKLGTLYLEIISLDPSSEIQVTDCWFGLNKKYVQEEILKKPNLISFVISSKEDRNFEYYNKKIFVQRDKLSWNFRRPKKSSFNKNLFSYVDVFPSIINWISESPLGDMTDNSLLFSDLEIKLNYKQSFYFDFIKKFNLEEKISFNFTDTNSLTFLPKLKANIINTKNKKVFSIN
;
A
#
# COMPACT_ATOMS: atom_id res chain seq x y z
N MET A 1 15.52 2.05 -18.45
CA MET A 1 14.94 1.30 -17.32
C MET A 1 13.95 2.22 -16.64
N SER A 2 12.74 1.76 -16.33
CA SER A 2 11.77 2.59 -15.61
C SER A 2 12.35 2.95 -14.24
N GLY A 3 12.27 4.21 -13.86
CA GLY A 3 12.75 4.69 -12.55
C GLY A 3 11.83 4.31 -11.38
N PHE A 4 10.84 3.41 -11.59
CA PHE A 4 9.88 2.99 -10.57
C PHE A 4 10.27 1.67 -9.91
N LYS A 5 9.99 1.55 -8.63
CA LYS A 5 10.09 0.31 -7.86
C LYS A 5 9.00 0.28 -6.79
N ILE A 6 8.60 -0.89 -6.34
CA ILE A 6 7.73 -1.00 -5.17
C ILE A 6 8.51 -0.48 -3.96
N ASP A 7 7.95 0.50 -3.25
CA ASP A 7 8.52 1.11 -2.04
C ASP A 7 8.00 0.38 -0.80
N HIS A 8 6.69 0.20 -0.72
CA HIS A 8 6.04 -0.54 0.35
C HIS A 8 4.66 -1.07 -0.05
N ILE A 9 4.21 -2.09 0.67
CA ILE A 9 2.84 -2.60 0.62
C ILE A 9 2.10 -2.16 1.88
N VAL A 10 0.77 -1.98 1.78
CA VAL A 10 -0.03 -1.33 2.82
C VAL A 10 -1.10 -2.28 3.33
N LEU A 11 -1.01 -2.66 4.60
CA LEU A 11 -2.01 -3.41 5.34
C LEU A 11 -2.88 -2.44 6.15
N GLY A 12 -4.15 -2.32 5.78
CA GLY A 12 -5.13 -1.60 6.58
C GLY A 12 -5.69 -2.49 7.69
N SER A 13 -5.98 -1.92 8.84
CA SER A 13 -6.63 -2.59 9.97
C SER A 13 -7.60 -1.65 10.68
N LYS A 14 -8.54 -2.23 11.43
CA LYS A 14 -9.49 -1.47 12.24
C LYS A 14 -8.78 -0.65 13.30
N THR A 15 -7.86 -1.28 14.04
CA THR A 15 -6.94 -0.63 14.97
C THR A 15 -5.51 -0.99 14.62
N LEU A 16 -4.55 -0.17 15.04
CA LEU A 16 -3.14 -0.46 14.81
C LEU A 16 -2.67 -1.68 15.59
N GLU A 17 -3.24 -1.89 16.75
CA GLU A 17 -2.99 -3.05 17.62
C GLU A 17 -3.39 -4.34 16.92
N GLU A 18 -4.65 -4.43 16.41
CA GLU A 18 -5.16 -5.60 15.70
C GLU A 18 -4.29 -5.95 14.47
N GLY A 19 -3.93 -4.93 13.67
CA GLY A 19 -3.04 -5.14 12.52
C GLY A 19 -1.63 -5.58 12.93
N SER A 20 -1.13 -5.05 14.05
CA SER A 20 0.18 -5.41 14.60
C SER A 20 0.21 -6.84 15.10
N GLU A 21 -0.77 -7.25 15.88
CA GLU A 21 -0.92 -8.62 16.40
C GLU A 21 -1.03 -9.61 15.24
N TYR A 22 -1.88 -9.33 14.26
CA TYR A 22 -2.04 -10.18 13.09
C TYR A 22 -0.69 -10.46 12.38
N ILE A 23 0.13 -9.42 12.16
CA ILE A 23 1.43 -9.59 11.49
C ILE A 23 2.46 -10.25 12.41
N GLN A 24 2.47 -9.92 13.69
CA GLN A 24 3.39 -10.53 14.66
C GLN A 24 3.14 -12.04 14.80
N ASP A 25 1.87 -12.45 14.89
CA ASP A 25 1.49 -13.86 14.98
C ASP A 25 1.79 -14.61 13.68
N LEU A 26 1.48 -14.00 12.53
CA LEU A 26 1.71 -14.64 11.23
C LEU A 26 3.20 -14.85 10.93
N LEU A 27 4.02 -13.83 11.19
CA LEU A 27 5.43 -13.79 10.76
C LEU A 27 6.43 -14.06 11.90
N ASN A 28 5.97 -14.09 13.15
CA ASN A 28 6.81 -14.20 14.35
C ASN A 28 7.94 -13.14 14.39
N VAL A 29 7.56 -11.86 14.34
CA VAL A 29 8.47 -10.72 14.26
C VAL A 29 8.13 -9.63 15.25
N LYS A 30 9.08 -8.74 15.52
CA LYS A 30 8.84 -7.46 16.20
C LYS A 30 8.64 -6.36 15.16
N LEU A 31 7.69 -5.46 15.43
CA LEU A 31 7.42 -4.30 14.60
C LEU A 31 8.15 -3.05 15.12
N SER A 32 8.22 -2.01 14.27
CA SER A 32 8.74 -0.70 14.68
C SER A 32 7.91 -0.05 15.79
N SER A 33 8.43 1.04 16.35
CA SER A 33 7.62 1.98 17.14
C SER A 33 6.49 2.57 16.28
N VAL A 34 5.51 3.18 16.94
CA VAL A 34 4.39 3.86 16.26
C VAL A 34 4.87 5.15 15.59
N GLY A 35 4.52 5.31 14.33
CA GLY A 35 4.61 6.57 13.60
C GLY A 35 3.24 7.23 13.45
N LYS A 36 3.17 8.56 13.40
CA LYS A 36 1.92 9.32 13.23
C LYS A 36 1.98 10.22 12.00
N HIS A 37 0.94 10.15 11.18
CA HIS A 37 0.75 11.06 10.04
C HIS A 37 -0.25 12.14 10.42
N LYS A 38 0.21 13.17 11.11
CA LYS A 38 -0.63 14.25 11.66
C LYS A 38 -1.56 14.87 10.61
N ILE A 39 -1.10 15.05 9.37
CA ILE A 39 -1.90 15.68 8.30
C ILE A 39 -3.06 14.81 7.78
N MET A 40 -3.08 13.52 8.09
CA MET A 40 -4.08 12.56 7.61
C MET A 40 -4.83 11.83 8.72
N GLY A 41 -4.49 12.10 9.98
CA GLY A 41 -5.14 11.47 11.11
C GLY A 41 -4.95 9.95 11.15
N THR A 42 -3.76 9.47 10.75
CA THR A 42 -3.42 8.04 10.75
C THR A 42 -2.17 7.77 11.55
N HIS A 43 -2.04 6.54 12.01
CA HIS A 43 -0.84 6.04 12.64
C HIS A 43 -0.43 4.69 12.03
N ASN A 44 0.86 4.35 12.13
CA ASN A 44 1.40 3.17 11.49
C ASN A 44 2.49 2.50 12.31
N ARG A 45 2.77 1.25 11.94
CA ARG A 45 4.01 0.53 12.22
C ARG A 45 4.56 -0.04 10.93
N VAL A 46 5.87 -0.25 10.87
CA VAL A 46 6.52 -0.75 9.66
C VAL A 46 7.38 -1.98 9.95
N LEU A 47 7.53 -2.83 8.92
CA LEU A 47 8.33 -4.05 8.95
C LEU A 47 9.16 -4.14 7.67
N LYS A 48 10.48 -4.26 7.79
CA LYS A 48 11.38 -4.45 6.64
C LYS A 48 11.13 -5.81 5.97
N LEU A 49 11.06 -5.81 4.66
CA LEU A 49 10.91 -7.00 3.81
C LEU A 49 11.98 -7.03 2.71
N GLY A 50 13.24 -6.94 3.11
CA GLY A 50 14.37 -6.82 2.19
C GLY A 50 14.51 -5.42 1.62
N THR A 51 14.21 -5.24 0.32
CA THR A 51 14.37 -3.97 -0.41
C THR A 51 13.14 -3.06 -0.36
N LEU A 52 12.09 -3.47 0.33
CA LEU A 52 10.87 -2.71 0.59
C LEU A 52 10.37 -2.98 2.01
N TYR A 53 9.26 -2.38 2.41
CA TYR A 53 8.66 -2.64 3.73
C TYR A 53 7.15 -2.85 3.65
N LEU A 54 6.61 -3.47 4.70
CA LEU A 54 5.18 -3.52 4.99
C LEU A 54 4.84 -2.35 5.91
N GLU A 55 3.83 -1.56 5.54
CA GLU A 55 3.20 -0.57 6.40
C GLU A 55 1.89 -1.14 6.93
N ILE A 56 1.74 -1.22 8.24
CA ILE A 56 0.49 -1.50 8.95
C ILE A 56 -0.09 -0.15 9.35
N ILE A 57 -1.29 0.18 8.89
CA ILE A 57 -1.88 1.51 9.06
C ILE A 57 -3.34 1.44 9.53
N SER A 58 -3.72 2.36 10.40
CA SER A 58 -5.10 2.58 10.80
C SER A 58 -5.39 4.08 11.02
N LEU A 59 -6.67 4.43 11.18
CA LEU A 59 -7.05 5.75 11.65
C LEU A 59 -6.56 5.91 13.09
N ASP A 60 -5.95 7.06 13.40
CA ASP A 60 -5.49 7.37 14.76
C ASP A 60 -6.69 7.88 15.59
N PRO A 61 -7.17 7.13 16.60
CA PRO A 61 -8.30 7.52 17.40
C PRO A 61 -8.03 8.76 18.26
N SER A 62 -6.75 9.12 18.44
CA SER A 62 -6.34 10.33 19.17
C SER A 62 -6.23 11.56 18.25
N SER A 63 -6.46 11.43 16.95
CA SER A 63 -6.37 12.54 16.02
C SER A 63 -7.66 13.37 16.00
N GLU A 64 -7.52 14.67 16.16
CA GLU A 64 -8.62 15.64 15.96
C GLU A 64 -8.86 15.94 14.47
N ILE A 65 -7.95 15.50 13.59
CA ILE A 65 -8.00 15.79 12.15
C ILE A 65 -8.94 14.81 11.46
N GLN A 66 -10.00 15.36 10.87
CA GLN A 66 -10.90 14.63 9.99
C GLN A 66 -10.64 15.04 8.54
N VAL A 67 -10.08 14.14 7.75
CA VAL A 67 -9.88 14.37 6.32
C VAL A 67 -10.98 13.66 5.52
N THR A 68 -11.47 14.33 4.49
CA THR A 68 -12.46 13.73 3.56
C THR A 68 -11.86 12.65 2.68
N ASP A 69 -10.55 12.65 2.51
CA ASP A 69 -9.83 11.76 1.58
C ASP A 69 -8.49 11.33 2.21
N CYS A 70 -8.52 10.30 3.03
CA CYS A 70 -7.38 9.77 3.77
C CYS A 70 -6.44 8.97 2.86
N TRP A 71 -5.23 8.65 3.35
CA TRP A 71 -4.31 7.72 2.70
C TRP A 71 -5.04 6.42 2.32
N PHE A 72 -4.79 5.93 1.09
CA PHE A 72 -5.27 4.63 0.60
C PHE A 72 -6.79 4.42 0.73
N GLY A 73 -7.55 5.53 0.80
CA GLY A 73 -9.00 5.45 1.02
C GLY A 73 -9.39 4.88 2.38
N LEU A 74 -8.52 4.92 3.38
CA LEU A 74 -8.70 4.26 4.68
C LEU A 74 -10.01 4.67 5.39
N ASN A 75 -10.51 5.89 5.17
CA ASN A 75 -11.78 6.36 5.70
C ASN A 75 -12.99 6.11 4.77
N LYS A 76 -12.81 5.41 3.63
CA LYS A 76 -13.89 5.08 2.72
C LYS A 76 -14.64 3.84 3.22
N LYS A 77 -15.98 3.87 3.05
CA LYS A 77 -16.87 2.80 3.51
C LYS A 77 -16.41 1.42 3.01
N TYR A 78 -16.08 1.28 1.73
CA TYR A 78 -15.68 0.00 1.15
C TYR A 78 -14.35 -0.54 1.70
N VAL A 79 -13.39 0.35 2.07
CA VAL A 79 -12.15 -0.07 2.73
C VAL A 79 -12.46 -0.49 4.17
N GLN A 80 -13.26 0.32 4.88
CA GLN A 80 -13.67 0.02 6.25
C GLN A 80 -14.40 -1.31 6.35
N GLU A 81 -15.32 -1.62 5.44
CA GLU A 81 -16.03 -2.91 5.40
C GLU A 81 -15.10 -4.11 5.24
N GLU A 82 -13.99 -3.98 4.52
CA GLU A 82 -13.00 -5.04 4.36
C GLU A 82 -12.11 -5.17 5.61
N ILE A 83 -11.56 -4.07 6.11
CA ILE A 83 -10.65 -4.12 7.27
C ILE A 83 -11.36 -4.39 8.60
N LEU A 84 -12.70 -4.18 8.67
CA LEU A 84 -13.51 -4.60 9.83
C LEU A 84 -13.63 -6.13 9.95
N LYS A 85 -13.50 -6.87 8.86
CA LYS A 85 -13.54 -8.34 8.87
C LYS A 85 -12.23 -8.93 9.39
N LYS A 86 -11.11 -8.37 8.95
CA LYS A 86 -9.74 -8.71 9.35
C LYS A 86 -8.77 -7.69 8.75
N PRO A 87 -7.54 -7.56 9.28
CA PRO A 87 -6.48 -6.82 8.62
C PRO A 87 -6.28 -7.32 7.17
N ASN A 88 -6.17 -6.39 6.22
CA ASN A 88 -6.19 -6.72 4.79
C ASN A 88 -5.26 -5.80 4.00
N LEU A 89 -4.64 -6.30 2.93
CA LEU A 89 -3.88 -5.45 2.01
C LEU A 89 -4.85 -4.54 1.24
N ILE A 90 -4.66 -3.24 1.35
CA ILE A 90 -5.54 -2.23 0.76
C ILE A 90 -4.88 -1.46 -0.38
N SER A 91 -3.54 -1.39 -0.41
CA SER A 91 -2.80 -0.65 -1.44
C SER A 91 -1.33 -1.07 -1.47
N PHE A 92 -0.59 -0.49 -2.40
CA PHE A 92 0.87 -0.47 -2.40
C PHE A 92 1.37 0.88 -2.92
N VAL A 93 2.62 1.19 -2.65
CA VAL A 93 3.25 2.45 -3.03
C VAL A 93 4.47 2.16 -3.89
N ILE A 94 4.63 2.93 -4.94
CA ILE A 94 5.81 2.88 -5.80
C ILE A 94 6.65 4.13 -5.60
N SER A 95 7.96 3.97 -5.54
CA SER A 95 8.88 5.10 -5.49
C SER A 95 9.35 5.46 -6.89
N SER A 96 9.58 6.76 -7.10
CA SER A 96 10.20 7.32 -8.31
C SER A 96 11.28 8.31 -7.93
N LYS A 97 12.37 8.34 -8.69
CA LYS A 97 13.38 9.40 -8.60
C LYS A 97 12.97 10.67 -9.35
N GLU A 98 12.01 10.55 -10.27
CA GLU A 98 11.51 11.67 -11.05
C GLU A 98 10.45 12.44 -10.28
N ASP A 99 10.64 13.75 -10.12
CA ASP A 99 9.66 14.66 -9.51
C ASP A 99 8.91 15.45 -10.61
N ARG A 100 8.28 14.72 -11.52
CA ARG A 100 7.43 15.29 -12.58
C ARG A 100 5.95 15.12 -12.28
N ASN A 101 5.11 15.81 -13.02
CA ASN A 101 3.68 15.58 -12.99
C ASN A 101 3.34 14.28 -13.71
N PHE A 102 2.48 13.47 -13.10
CA PHE A 102 1.97 12.23 -13.67
C PHE A 102 0.48 12.43 -14.00
N GLU A 103 0.10 12.16 -15.22
CA GLU A 103 -1.24 12.45 -15.78
C GLU A 103 -2.39 11.92 -14.92
N TYR A 104 -2.23 10.70 -14.39
CA TYR A 104 -3.26 9.99 -13.62
C TYR A 104 -3.20 10.26 -12.10
N TYR A 105 -2.39 11.23 -11.69
CA TYR A 105 -2.16 11.51 -10.27
C TYR A 105 -2.54 12.95 -9.90
N ASN A 106 -2.95 13.14 -8.67
CA ASN A 106 -3.12 14.46 -8.09
C ASN A 106 -1.77 15.19 -7.97
N LYS A 107 -1.83 16.50 -7.76
CA LYS A 107 -0.64 17.28 -7.39
C LYS A 107 0.02 16.65 -6.17
N LYS A 108 1.34 16.75 -6.11
CA LYS A 108 2.12 16.27 -4.97
C LYS A 108 1.74 16.98 -3.68
N ILE A 109 1.72 16.23 -2.61
CA ILE A 109 1.61 16.73 -1.24
C ILE A 109 2.98 16.55 -0.62
N PHE A 110 3.57 17.64 -0.12
CA PHE A 110 4.79 17.56 0.69
C PHE A 110 4.43 17.07 2.09
N VAL A 111 5.16 16.08 2.57
CA VAL A 111 4.99 15.51 3.90
C VAL A 111 6.32 15.52 4.62
N GLN A 112 6.30 15.90 5.89
CA GLN A 112 7.45 15.82 6.79
C GLN A 112 7.03 15.16 8.10
N ARG A 113 7.85 14.22 8.55
CA ARG A 113 7.69 13.53 9.83
C ARG A 113 9.07 13.22 10.41
N ASP A 114 9.37 13.81 11.54
CA ASP A 114 10.69 13.71 12.18
C ASP A 114 11.81 14.10 11.19
N LYS A 115 12.77 13.21 10.94
CA LYS A 115 13.84 13.40 9.95
C LYS A 115 13.45 13.02 8.52
N LEU A 116 12.27 12.43 8.33
CA LEU A 116 11.79 11.96 7.02
C LEU A 116 11.02 13.06 6.31
N SER A 117 11.28 13.23 5.01
CA SER A 117 10.50 14.11 4.14
C SER A 117 10.34 13.51 2.76
N TRP A 118 9.15 13.68 2.19
CA TRP A 118 8.81 13.13 0.88
C TRP A 118 7.71 13.91 0.20
N ASN A 119 7.64 13.80 -1.13
CA ASN A 119 6.46 14.17 -1.91
C ASN A 119 5.60 12.93 -2.13
N PHE A 120 4.29 13.06 -1.95
CA PHE A 120 3.33 11.97 -2.13
C PHE A 120 2.26 12.35 -3.14
N ARG A 121 1.96 11.43 -4.06
CA ARG A 121 0.91 11.61 -5.06
C ARG A 121 -0.06 10.46 -4.99
N ARG A 122 -1.32 10.80 -4.90
CA ARG A 122 -2.42 9.82 -4.95
C ARG A 122 -3.03 9.77 -6.34
N PRO A 123 -3.56 8.62 -6.75
CA PRO A 123 -4.31 8.49 -7.98
C PRO A 123 -5.44 9.53 -8.05
N LYS A 124 -5.64 10.12 -9.22
CA LYS A 124 -6.65 11.16 -9.44
C LYS A 124 -7.96 10.55 -9.91
N LYS A 125 -9.01 10.62 -9.10
CA LYS A 125 -10.34 10.02 -9.39
C LYS A 125 -10.91 10.41 -10.75
N SER A 126 -10.74 11.67 -11.18
CA SER A 126 -11.25 12.17 -12.44
C SER A 126 -10.53 11.62 -13.68
N SER A 127 -9.38 11.00 -13.51
CA SER A 127 -8.60 10.41 -14.61
C SER A 127 -9.05 8.99 -14.97
N PHE A 128 -9.96 8.41 -14.19
CA PHE A 128 -10.45 7.04 -14.38
C PHE A 128 -11.96 7.09 -14.67
N ASN A 129 -12.42 6.20 -15.54
CA ASN A 129 -13.84 6.12 -15.85
C ASN A 129 -14.61 5.70 -14.59
N LYS A 130 -15.47 6.59 -14.09
CA LYS A 130 -16.25 6.40 -12.86
C LYS A 130 -17.12 5.15 -12.88
N ASN A 131 -17.59 4.74 -14.06
CA ASN A 131 -18.44 3.55 -14.23
C ASN A 131 -17.66 2.24 -14.18
N LEU A 132 -16.34 2.29 -14.44
CA LEU A 132 -15.46 1.12 -14.45
C LEU A 132 -14.63 1.00 -13.17
N PHE A 133 -14.41 2.11 -12.46
CA PHE A 133 -13.51 2.14 -11.32
C PHE A 133 -14.00 3.06 -10.20
N SER A 134 -14.83 2.50 -9.33
CA SER A 134 -15.23 3.19 -8.08
C SER A 134 -14.11 3.21 -7.04
N TYR A 135 -13.05 2.38 -7.21
CA TYR A 135 -12.04 2.07 -6.20
C TYR A 135 -10.64 2.53 -6.61
N VAL A 136 -10.50 3.83 -6.86
CA VAL A 136 -9.22 4.45 -7.28
C VAL A 136 -8.09 4.24 -6.27
N ASP A 137 -8.45 4.07 -5.00
CA ASP A 137 -7.48 3.97 -3.90
C ASP A 137 -6.65 2.66 -3.93
N VAL A 138 -7.05 1.64 -4.72
CA VAL A 138 -6.26 0.42 -4.95
C VAL A 138 -5.14 0.60 -5.98
N PHE A 139 -5.16 1.70 -6.77
CA PHE A 139 -4.03 2.04 -7.61
C PHE A 139 -2.85 2.46 -6.74
N PRO A 140 -1.60 2.15 -7.17
CA PRO A 140 -0.44 2.55 -6.39
C PRO A 140 -0.34 4.06 -6.25
N SER A 141 -0.05 4.53 -5.06
CA SER A 141 0.40 5.91 -4.86
C SER A 141 1.88 6.03 -5.25
N ILE A 142 2.34 7.25 -5.54
CA ILE A 142 3.74 7.51 -5.87
C ILE A 142 4.39 8.29 -4.73
N ILE A 143 5.53 7.81 -4.26
CA ILE A 143 6.39 8.49 -3.30
C ILE A 143 7.70 8.93 -3.96
N ASN A 144 8.10 10.17 -3.68
CA ASN A 144 9.43 10.68 -4.00
C ASN A 144 10.09 11.10 -2.69
N TRP A 145 11.01 10.30 -2.20
CA TRP A 145 11.80 10.61 -1.01
C TRP A 145 12.68 11.83 -1.27
N ILE A 146 12.62 12.82 -0.37
CA ILE A 146 13.51 14.00 -0.33
C ILE A 146 14.63 13.72 0.64
N SER A 147 14.32 13.15 1.82
CA SER A 147 15.29 12.54 2.71
C SER A 147 15.65 11.13 2.21
N GLU A 148 16.55 10.46 2.91
CA GLU A 148 16.72 9.02 2.75
C GLU A 148 15.41 8.29 3.16
N SER A 149 15.14 7.16 2.48
CA SER A 149 14.02 6.28 2.82
C SER A 149 14.24 5.68 4.23
N PRO A 150 13.17 5.44 5.00
CA PRO A 150 13.28 4.84 6.33
C PRO A 150 13.86 3.41 6.31
N LEU A 151 13.94 2.79 5.15
CA LEU A 151 14.38 1.40 4.98
C LEU A 151 15.79 1.14 5.54
N GLY A 152 16.69 2.15 5.47
CA GLY A 152 18.06 2.08 6.00
C GLY A 152 18.09 1.98 7.53
N ASP A 153 17.14 2.61 8.21
CA ASP A 153 17.05 2.61 9.68
C ASP A 153 16.23 1.44 10.25
N MET A 154 15.56 0.67 9.39
CA MET A 154 14.77 -0.47 9.84
C MET A 154 15.65 -1.65 10.20
N THR A 155 15.31 -2.34 11.30
CA THR A 155 16.00 -3.54 11.72
C THR A 155 15.93 -4.62 10.64
N ASP A 156 17.07 -5.17 10.29
CA ASP A 156 17.17 -6.32 9.39
C ASP A 156 16.54 -7.57 10.03
N ASN A 157 15.90 -8.35 9.19
CA ASN A 157 15.30 -9.61 9.55
C ASN A 157 15.46 -10.62 8.40
N SER A 158 14.95 -11.82 8.58
CA SER A 158 15.05 -12.86 7.56
C SER A 158 13.89 -12.88 6.57
N LEU A 159 13.05 -11.86 6.52
CA LEU A 159 11.89 -11.81 5.65
C LEU A 159 12.18 -11.01 4.37
N LEU A 160 11.81 -11.57 3.25
CA LEU A 160 11.90 -10.93 1.95
C LEU A 160 10.52 -10.92 1.27
N PHE A 161 10.18 -9.79 0.69
CA PHE A 161 9.05 -9.73 -0.23
C PHE A 161 9.39 -10.53 -1.50
N SER A 162 8.50 -11.44 -1.88
CA SER A 162 8.62 -12.22 -3.11
C SER A 162 7.91 -11.52 -4.26
N ASP A 163 6.60 -11.43 -4.14
CA ASP A 163 5.71 -10.93 -5.19
C ASP A 163 4.39 -10.40 -4.63
N LEU A 164 3.67 -9.65 -5.48
CA LEU A 164 2.32 -9.15 -5.26
C LEU A 164 1.39 -9.71 -6.33
N GLU A 165 0.41 -10.50 -5.94
CA GLU A 165 -0.69 -10.93 -6.80
C GLU A 165 -1.83 -9.94 -6.71
N ILE A 166 -2.36 -9.48 -7.85
CA ILE A 166 -3.50 -8.60 -7.95
C ILE A 166 -4.64 -9.35 -8.63
N LYS A 167 -5.70 -9.62 -7.87
CA LYS A 167 -6.91 -10.27 -8.39
C LYS A 167 -7.89 -9.24 -8.90
N LEU A 168 -8.26 -9.37 -10.18
CA LEU A 168 -9.14 -8.47 -10.91
C LEU A 168 -10.31 -9.25 -11.52
N ASN A 169 -11.39 -8.55 -11.91
CA ASN A 169 -12.32 -9.10 -12.90
C ASN A 169 -11.91 -8.65 -14.31
N TYR A 170 -12.40 -9.31 -15.34
CA TYR A 170 -12.08 -8.95 -16.74
C TYR A 170 -12.46 -7.51 -17.13
N LYS A 171 -13.48 -6.94 -16.52
CA LYS A 171 -13.86 -5.54 -16.76
C LYS A 171 -12.85 -4.52 -16.18
N GLN A 172 -11.90 -4.99 -15.40
CA GLN A 172 -10.84 -4.20 -14.77
C GLN A 172 -9.49 -4.35 -15.50
N SER A 173 -9.46 -4.87 -16.72
CA SER A 173 -8.23 -5.02 -17.54
C SER A 173 -7.45 -3.71 -17.66
N PHE A 174 -8.13 -2.57 -17.64
CA PHE A 174 -7.50 -1.25 -17.61
C PHE A 174 -6.51 -1.08 -16.45
N TYR A 175 -6.75 -1.70 -15.29
CA TYR A 175 -5.82 -1.68 -14.17
C TYR A 175 -4.50 -2.37 -14.53
N PHE A 176 -4.56 -3.50 -15.21
CA PHE A 176 -3.41 -4.21 -15.73
C PHE A 176 -2.58 -3.33 -16.68
N ASP A 177 -3.22 -2.71 -17.69
CA ASP A 177 -2.55 -1.82 -18.63
C ASP A 177 -1.93 -0.60 -17.95
N PHE A 178 -2.59 -0.11 -16.89
CA PHE A 178 -2.06 0.99 -16.10
C PHE A 178 -0.80 0.59 -15.33
N ILE A 179 -0.81 -0.56 -14.65
CA ILE A 179 0.34 -1.03 -13.86
C ILE A 179 1.54 -1.36 -14.76
N LYS A 180 1.32 -1.89 -15.94
CA LYS A 180 2.39 -2.16 -16.93
C LYS A 180 3.23 -0.92 -17.25
N LYS A 181 2.66 0.28 -17.19
CA LYS A 181 3.40 1.53 -17.44
C LYS A 181 4.55 1.77 -16.45
N PHE A 182 4.56 1.09 -15.32
CA PHE A 182 5.60 1.19 -14.31
C PHE A 182 6.72 0.14 -14.44
N ASN A 183 6.57 -0.83 -15.35
CA ASN A 183 7.51 -1.94 -15.59
C ASN A 183 7.86 -2.68 -14.28
N LEU A 184 6.83 -3.18 -13.61
CA LEU A 184 6.92 -3.90 -12.33
C LEU A 184 6.57 -5.39 -12.46
N GLU A 185 6.51 -5.92 -13.68
CA GLU A 185 6.01 -7.27 -14.01
C GLU A 185 6.79 -8.38 -13.33
N GLU A 186 8.06 -8.17 -13.03
CA GLU A 186 8.86 -9.15 -12.30
C GLU A 186 8.39 -9.37 -10.85
N LYS A 187 7.61 -8.43 -10.31
CA LYS A 187 7.16 -8.43 -8.92
C LYS A 187 5.65 -8.42 -8.76
N ILE A 188 4.91 -8.19 -9.84
CA ILE A 188 3.45 -8.10 -9.82
C ILE A 188 2.87 -9.09 -10.82
N SER A 189 2.05 -10.01 -10.32
CA SER A 189 1.24 -10.92 -11.13
C SER A 189 -0.23 -10.56 -11.09
N PHE A 190 -0.98 -10.98 -12.10
CA PHE A 190 -2.41 -10.70 -12.21
C PHE A 190 -3.19 -11.99 -12.34
N ASN A 191 -4.27 -12.07 -11.57
CA ASN A 191 -5.23 -13.15 -11.62
C ASN A 191 -6.61 -12.58 -11.95
N PHE A 192 -7.22 -13.07 -13.04
CA PHE A 192 -8.53 -12.62 -13.49
C PHE A 192 -9.62 -13.59 -13.08
N THR A 193 -10.76 -13.07 -12.65
CA THR A 193 -11.93 -13.86 -12.27
C THR A 193 -13.14 -13.51 -13.14
N ASP A 194 -13.97 -14.51 -13.44
CA ASP A 194 -15.17 -14.39 -14.27
C ASP A 194 -16.36 -13.69 -13.58
N THR A 195 -16.17 -13.12 -12.41
CA THR A 195 -17.27 -12.42 -11.74
C THR A 195 -17.74 -11.23 -12.58
N ASN A 196 -18.99 -11.25 -13.00
CA ASN A 196 -19.64 -10.16 -13.74
C ASN A 196 -19.99 -8.94 -12.87
N SER A 197 -19.58 -8.92 -11.61
CA SER A 197 -19.86 -7.81 -10.68
C SER A 197 -19.05 -6.57 -11.02
N LEU A 198 -19.72 -5.47 -11.36
CA LEU A 198 -19.09 -4.16 -11.49
C LEU A 198 -18.56 -3.61 -10.14
N THR A 199 -19.02 -4.21 -9.04
CA THR A 199 -18.63 -3.84 -7.66
C THR A 199 -17.52 -4.72 -7.11
N PHE A 200 -16.85 -5.53 -7.94
CA PHE A 200 -15.72 -6.33 -7.50
C PHE A 200 -14.57 -5.41 -7.09
N LEU A 201 -14.20 -5.47 -5.80
CA LEU A 201 -13.03 -4.78 -5.29
C LEU A 201 -11.77 -5.58 -5.69
N PRO A 202 -10.78 -4.98 -6.37
CA PRO A 202 -9.49 -5.62 -6.59
C PRO A 202 -8.91 -6.11 -5.27
N LYS A 203 -8.39 -7.34 -5.25
CA LYS A 203 -7.79 -7.93 -4.05
C LYS A 203 -6.29 -8.07 -4.25
N LEU A 204 -5.55 -7.72 -3.22
CA LEU A 204 -4.10 -7.81 -3.17
C LEU A 204 -3.72 -9.01 -2.32
N LYS A 205 -2.66 -9.72 -2.72
CA LYS A 205 -2.03 -10.77 -1.94
C LYS A 205 -0.53 -10.66 -2.10
N ALA A 206 0.18 -10.45 -1.00
CA ALA A 206 1.64 -10.42 -0.98
C ALA A 206 2.21 -11.74 -0.47
N ASN A 207 3.21 -12.25 -1.15
CA ASN A 207 3.98 -13.40 -0.70
C ASN A 207 5.31 -12.95 -0.09
N ILE A 208 5.62 -13.49 1.09
CA ILE A 208 6.81 -13.18 1.89
C ILE A 208 7.54 -14.47 2.17
N ILE A 209 8.85 -14.49 1.95
CA ILE A 209 9.71 -15.66 2.17
C ILE A 209 10.59 -15.42 3.39
N ASN A 210 10.58 -16.34 4.34
CA ASN A 210 11.59 -16.38 5.37
C ASN A 210 12.84 -17.10 4.83
N THR A 211 13.95 -16.37 4.70
CA THR A 211 15.19 -16.88 4.09
C THR A 211 15.91 -17.96 4.90
N LYS A 212 15.66 -18.02 6.24
CA LYS A 212 16.27 -19.01 7.13
C LYS A 212 15.65 -20.40 6.98
N ASN A 213 14.32 -20.45 6.96
CA ASN A 213 13.59 -21.75 6.93
C ASN A 213 12.84 -22.00 5.63
N LYS A 214 12.94 -21.11 4.64
CA LYS A 214 12.28 -21.17 3.33
C LYS A 214 10.74 -21.18 3.38
N LYS A 215 10.15 -20.89 4.55
CA LYS A 215 8.69 -20.82 4.68
C LYS A 215 8.15 -19.61 3.92
N VAL A 216 7.07 -19.83 3.19
CA VAL A 216 6.33 -18.77 2.48
C VAL A 216 5.09 -18.42 3.28
N PHE A 217 4.88 -17.13 3.48
CA PHE A 217 3.70 -16.57 4.12
C PHE A 217 2.93 -15.73 3.10
N SER A 218 1.62 -15.73 3.17
CA SER A 218 0.77 -14.88 2.35
C SER A 218 -0.04 -13.94 3.22
N ILE A 219 -0.03 -12.67 2.85
CA ILE A 219 -0.86 -11.60 3.41
C ILE A 219 -1.87 -11.21 2.32
N ASN A 220 -3.15 -11.24 2.67
CA ASN A 220 -4.22 -10.79 1.76
C ASN A 220 -4.69 -9.40 2.15
#